data_d5f9206bd39f7a00867c64e1bafec0f5
#
_entry.id   d5f9206bd39f7a00867c64e1bafec0f5
#
_cell.length_a   1.000
_cell.length_b   1.000
_cell.length_c   1.000
_cell.angle_alpha   90.00
_cell.angle_beta   90.00
_cell.angle_gamma   90.00
#
_symmetry.space_group_name_H-M   'P 1'
#
loop_
_entity.id
_entity.type
_entity.pdbx_description
1 polymer ?
#
loop_
_entity_poly.entity_id
_entity_poly.type
_entity_poly.pdbx_seq_one_letter_code
_entity_poly.pdbx_strand_id
1 'polypeptide(L)'
;LFVHRCQLLNGEFVVGENVFAMIDSARRAEIKVHHTSAHLLQAALINVVGNEVKQAGSQVEENRMRFDFTFSRAMTPQEIEKTETLMNKWIGEKLPVQTEVMDIEEAKLTLFSFFIDCSIITSSSL
;
A
#
# COMPACT_ATOMS: atom_id res chain seq x y z
N LEU A 1 19.11 8.89 5.53
CA LEU A 1 18.98 10.05 6.43
C LEU A 1 17.56 10.59 6.34
N PHE A 2 16.86 10.67 7.47
CA PHE A 2 15.53 11.27 7.54
C PHE A 2 15.69 12.75 7.91
N VAL A 3 15.11 13.64 7.10
CA VAL A 3 15.13 15.10 7.33
C VAL A 3 13.71 15.56 7.58
N HIS A 4 13.47 16.13 8.76
CA HIS A 4 12.19 16.72 9.12
C HIS A 4 12.26 18.24 8.97
N ARG A 5 11.37 18.81 8.14
CA ARG A 5 11.15 20.25 8.08
C ARG A 5 10.10 20.62 9.11
N CYS A 6 10.48 21.45 10.07
CA CYS A 6 9.62 21.86 11.18
C CYS A 6 9.46 23.39 11.21
N GLN A 7 8.31 23.82 11.72
CA GLN A 7 8.10 25.21 12.11
C GLN A 7 8.13 25.27 13.64
N LEU A 8 9.02 26.08 14.19
CA LEU A 8 9.07 26.31 15.62
C LEU A 8 7.88 27.19 16.01
N LEU A 9 6.98 26.68 16.83
CA LEU A 9 5.82 27.42 17.30
C LEU A 9 6.09 28.15 18.61
N ASN A 10 6.92 27.56 19.46
CA ASN A 10 7.27 28.11 20.78
C ASN A 10 8.58 27.49 21.29
N GLY A 11 9.33 28.24 22.13
CA GLY A 11 10.60 27.76 22.70
C GLY A 11 11.79 27.87 21.73
N GLU A 12 12.79 27.02 21.93
CA GLU A 12 14.00 26.92 21.11
C GLU A 12 14.45 25.48 20.96
N PHE A 13 15.16 25.16 19.88
CA PHE A 13 15.83 23.87 19.69
C PHE A 13 17.34 24.03 19.86
N VAL A 14 17.94 23.13 20.60
CA VAL A 14 19.36 23.07 20.80
C VAL A 14 19.94 21.82 20.11
N VAL A 15 21.07 21.97 19.41
CA VAL A 15 21.73 20.86 18.73
C VAL A 15 22.12 19.77 19.74
N GLY A 16 21.74 18.52 19.47
CA GLY A 16 21.98 17.39 20.35
C GLY A 16 20.91 17.14 21.40
N GLU A 17 19.85 17.95 21.42
CA GLU A 17 18.71 17.74 22.31
C GLU A 17 17.87 16.56 21.85
N ASN A 18 17.31 15.82 22.83
CA ASN A 18 16.32 14.77 22.56
C ASN A 18 14.94 15.40 22.36
N VAL A 19 14.31 15.09 21.25
CA VAL A 19 12.97 15.56 20.92
C VAL A 19 11.98 14.39 20.90
N PHE A 20 10.73 14.65 21.25
CA PHE A 20 9.65 13.70 21.16
C PHE A 20 8.85 13.96 19.88
N ALA A 21 8.84 13.01 18.95
CA ALA A 21 8.06 13.10 17.72
C ALA A 21 6.73 12.35 17.88
N MET A 22 5.63 13.03 17.63
CA MET A 22 4.28 12.48 17.69
C MET A 22 3.58 12.63 16.34
N ILE A 23 3.00 11.56 15.86
CA ILE A 23 2.22 11.56 14.62
C ILE A 23 0.74 11.80 14.90
N ASP A 24 0.03 12.38 13.93
CA ASP A 24 -1.43 12.39 13.93
C ASP A 24 -1.95 10.97 13.68
N SER A 25 -2.44 10.34 14.75
CA SER A 25 -2.90 8.94 14.73
C SER A 25 -4.14 8.74 13.88
N ALA A 26 -5.05 9.73 13.83
CA ALA A 26 -6.27 9.64 13.02
C ALA A 26 -5.91 9.68 11.53
N ARG A 27 -5.14 10.68 11.12
CA ARG A 27 -4.63 10.80 9.76
C ARG A 27 -3.82 9.57 9.33
N ARG A 28 -2.99 9.04 10.24
CA ARG A 28 -2.22 7.82 9.97
C ARG A 28 -3.11 6.61 9.75
N ALA A 29 -4.20 6.46 10.49
CA ALA A 29 -5.15 5.37 10.33
C ALA A 29 -5.80 5.38 8.94
N GLU A 30 -6.25 6.55 8.47
CA GLU A 30 -6.84 6.72 7.13
C GLU A 30 -5.84 6.37 6.01
N ILE A 31 -4.62 6.90 6.09
CA ILE A 31 -3.54 6.59 5.15
C ILE A 31 -3.25 5.08 5.10
N LYS A 32 -3.24 4.39 6.24
CA LYS A 32 -3.03 2.93 6.31
C LYS A 32 -4.10 2.17 5.55
N VAL A 33 -5.37 2.55 5.67
CA VAL A 33 -6.48 1.94 4.93
C VAL A 33 -6.28 2.09 3.43
N HIS A 34 -5.99 3.30 2.97
CA HIS A 34 -5.77 3.55 1.55
C HIS A 34 -4.52 2.86 0.99
N HIS A 35 -3.45 2.77 1.78
CA HIS A 35 -2.24 2.03 1.40
C HIS A 35 -2.55 0.53 1.22
N THR A 36 -3.25 -0.07 2.17
CA THR A 36 -3.68 -1.48 2.07
C THR A 36 -4.61 -1.68 0.87
N SER A 37 -5.54 -0.75 0.63
CA SER A 37 -6.45 -0.81 -0.53
C SER A 37 -5.71 -0.78 -1.87
N ALA A 38 -4.59 -0.06 -1.97
CA ALA A 38 -3.77 -0.05 -3.19
C ALA A 38 -3.17 -1.43 -3.48
N HIS A 39 -2.68 -2.15 -2.46
CA HIS A 39 -2.20 -3.51 -2.61
C HIS A 39 -3.31 -4.50 -2.95
N LEU A 40 -4.48 -4.39 -2.30
CA LEU A 40 -5.64 -5.22 -2.63
C LEU A 40 -6.10 -5.00 -4.08
N LEU A 41 -6.11 -3.74 -4.54
CA LEU A 41 -6.47 -3.41 -5.92
C LEU A 41 -5.50 -4.05 -6.90
N GLN A 42 -4.19 -3.97 -6.67
CA GLN A 42 -3.19 -4.62 -7.51
C GLN A 42 -3.41 -6.14 -7.58
N ALA A 43 -3.61 -6.78 -6.44
CA ALA A 43 -3.86 -8.22 -6.36
C ALA A 43 -5.17 -8.60 -7.08
N ALA A 44 -6.24 -7.83 -6.92
CA ALA A 44 -7.52 -8.06 -7.59
C ALA A 44 -7.41 -7.88 -9.11
N LEU A 45 -6.71 -6.85 -9.58
CA LEU A 45 -6.45 -6.64 -11.00
C LEU A 45 -5.69 -7.83 -11.61
N ILE A 46 -4.61 -8.27 -10.98
CA ILE A 46 -3.84 -9.43 -11.44
C ILE A 46 -4.71 -10.69 -11.51
N ASN A 47 -5.57 -10.89 -10.51
CA ASN A 47 -6.47 -12.04 -10.46
C ASN A 47 -7.52 -12.01 -11.59
N VAL A 48 -8.06 -10.84 -11.92
CA VAL A 48 -9.15 -10.70 -12.90
C VAL A 48 -8.65 -10.61 -14.33
N VAL A 49 -7.57 -9.85 -14.58
CA VAL A 49 -7.09 -9.57 -15.94
C VAL A 49 -5.70 -10.13 -16.24
N GLY A 50 -5.02 -10.70 -15.25
CA GLY A 50 -3.75 -11.42 -15.43
C GLY A 50 -2.50 -10.60 -15.09
N ASN A 51 -1.35 -11.27 -15.19
CA ASN A 51 -0.03 -10.73 -14.81
C ASN A 51 0.52 -9.63 -15.73
N GLU A 52 -0.22 -9.23 -16.76
CA GLU A 52 0.16 -8.12 -17.63
C GLU A 52 0.04 -6.76 -16.93
N VAL A 53 -0.76 -6.70 -15.85
CA VAL A 53 -0.91 -5.49 -15.03
C VAL A 53 0.38 -5.20 -14.29
N LYS A 54 0.96 -4.03 -14.56
CA LYS A 54 2.14 -3.54 -13.87
C LYS A 54 1.86 -2.16 -13.29
N GLN A 55 2.20 -1.96 -12.03
CA GLN A 55 2.09 -0.66 -11.40
C GLN A 55 2.99 0.35 -12.12
N ALA A 56 2.42 1.47 -12.52
CA ALA A 56 3.11 2.60 -13.12
C ALA A 56 3.30 3.76 -12.11
N GLY A 57 2.41 3.87 -11.14
CA GLY A 57 2.47 4.86 -10.08
C GLY A 57 1.39 4.63 -9.03
N SER A 58 1.52 5.31 -7.90
CA SER A 58 0.46 5.36 -6.88
C SER A 58 0.55 6.64 -6.08
N GLN A 59 -0.57 7.08 -5.56
CA GLN A 59 -0.67 8.20 -4.63
C GLN A 59 -1.63 7.80 -3.53
N VAL A 60 -1.18 7.90 -2.28
CA VAL A 60 -1.96 7.57 -1.10
C VAL A 60 -2.07 8.81 -0.23
N GLU A 61 -3.29 9.24 0.01
CA GLU A 61 -3.64 10.39 0.84
C GLU A 61 -4.63 9.94 1.94
N GLU A 62 -4.99 10.83 2.84
CA GLU A 62 -5.91 10.51 3.94
C GLU A 62 -7.35 10.21 3.47
N ASN A 63 -7.80 10.85 2.38
CA ASN A 63 -9.19 10.76 1.91
C ASN A 63 -9.34 10.08 0.55
N ARG A 64 -8.22 9.67 -0.10
CA ARG A 64 -8.26 8.99 -1.40
C ARG A 64 -6.95 8.25 -1.67
N MET A 65 -7.03 7.30 -2.59
CA MET A 65 -5.84 6.73 -3.23
C MET A 65 -6.01 6.73 -4.75
N ARG A 66 -4.89 6.82 -5.47
CA ARG A 66 -4.80 6.61 -6.91
C ARG A 66 -3.81 5.48 -7.15
N PHE A 67 -4.16 4.59 -8.06
CA PHE A 67 -3.31 3.50 -8.51
C PHE A 67 -3.24 3.54 -10.04
N ASP A 68 -2.08 3.86 -10.57
CA ASP A 68 -1.82 3.91 -12.00
C ASP A 68 -1.16 2.60 -12.42
N PHE A 69 -1.68 1.98 -13.46
CA PHE A 69 -1.16 0.73 -13.97
C PHE A 69 -1.13 0.70 -15.51
N THR A 70 -0.21 -0.09 -16.04
CA THR A 70 -0.16 -0.39 -17.47
C THR A 70 -0.90 -1.68 -17.75
N PHE A 71 -1.68 -1.66 -18.82
CA PHE A 71 -2.39 -2.82 -19.34
C PHE A 71 -2.53 -2.67 -20.86
N SER A 72 -2.59 -3.76 -21.61
CA SER A 72 -2.55 -3.75 -23.09
C SER A 72 -3.78 -3.10 -23.75
N ARG A 73 -4.89 -2.97 -23.01
CA ARG A 73 -6.17 -2.41 -23.47
C ARG A 73 -6.95 -1.76 -22.32
N ALA A 74 -8.05 -1.11 -22.64
CA ALA A 74 -9.00 -0.69 -21.61
C ALA A 74 -9.67 -1.91 -20.95
N MET A 75 -9.93 -1.81 -19.66
CA MET A 75 -10.73 -2.80 -18.93
C MET A 75 -12.18 -2.76 -19.40
N THR A 76 -12.79 -3.92 -19.51
CA THR A 76 -14.22 -4.04 -19.76
C THR A 76 -15.04 -3.72 -18.48
N PRO A 77 -16.31 -3.30 -18.61
CA PRO A 77 -17.17 -3.10 -17.44
C PRO A 77 -17.27 -4.33 -16.53
N GLN A 78 -17.30 -5.52 -17.12
CA GLN A 78 -17.36 -6.78 -16.38
C GLN A 78 -16.06 -7.07 -15.60
N GLU A 79 -14.90 -6.69 -16.11
CA GLU A 79 -13.62 -6.81 -15.41
C GLU A 79 -13.54 -5.83 -14.24
N ILE A 80 -14.05 -4.62 -14.41
CA ILE A 80 -14.14 -3.64 -13.34
C ILE A 80 -15.05 -4.17 -12.21
N GLU A 81 -16.24 -4.63 -12.54
CA GLU A 81 -17.21 -5.19 -11.59
C GLU A 81 -16.63 -6.39 -10.82
N LYS A 82 -15.93 -7.30 -11.51
CA LYS A 82 -15.26 -8.43 -10.88
C LYS A 82 -14.15 -7.99 -9.93
N THR A 83 -13.37 -6.99 -10.32
CA THR A 83 -12.30 -6.44 -9.49
C THR A 83 -12.87 -5.83 -8.20
N GLU A 84 -13.92 -5.02 -8.31
CA GLU A 84 -14.61 -4.42 -7.16
C GLU A 84 -15.21 -5.50 -6.25
N THR A 85 -15.88 -6.49 -6.82
CA THR A 85 -16.48 -7.60 -6.08
C THR A 85 -15.43 -8.37 -5.30
N LEU A 86 -14.29 -8.67 -5.93
CA LEU A 86 -13.20 -9.40 -5.30
C LEU A 86 -12.56 -8.60 -4.17
N MET A 87 -12.31 -7.31 -4.38
CA MET A 87 -11.81 -6.42 -3.33
C MET A 87 -12.76 -6.35 -2.12
N ASN A 88 -14.06 -6.16 -2.37
CA ASN A 88 -15.05 -6.08 -1.31
C ASN A 88 -15.17 -7.40 -0.54
N LYS A 89 -15.04 -8.54 -1.22
CA LYS A 89 -14.96 -9.85 -0.57
C LYS A 89 -13.80 -9.91 0.40
N TRP A 90 -12.58 -9.60 -0.03
CA TRP A 90 -11.39 -9.65 0.82
C TRP A 90 -11.44 -8.65 1.99
N ILE A 91 -11.98 -7.45 1.76
CA ILE A 91 -12.22 -6.47 2.84
C ILE A 91 -13.19 -7.06 3.88
N GLY A 92 -14.25 -7.75 3.43
CA GLY A 92 -15.23 -8.38 4.31
C GLY A 92 -14.66 -9.54 5.13
N GLU A 93 -13.64 -10.23 4.63
CA GLU A 93 -12.94 -11.33 5.33
C GLU A 93 -12.08 -10.83 6.49
N LYS A 94 -11.75 -9.53 6.56
CA LYS A 94 -10.98 -8.90 7.63
C LYS A 94 -9.66 -9.61 7.95
N LEU A 95 -8.97 -10.06 6.92
CA LEU A 95 -7.70 -10.77 7.06
C LEU A 95 -6.64 -9.88 7.73
N PRO A 96 -5.81 -10.43 8.62
CA PRO A 96 -4.73 -9.67 9.24
C PRO A 96 -3.68 -9.30 8.20
N VAL A 97 -3.24 -8.04 8.23
CA VAL A 97 -2.09 -7.58 7.44
C VAL A 97 -0.82 -7.91 8.20
N GLN A 98 0.03 -8.74 7.61
CA GLN A 98 1.36 -9.06 8.13
C GLN A 98 2.42 -8.33 7.31
N THR A 99 3.45 -7.81 7.99
CA THR A 99 4.58 -7.14 7.35
C THR A 99 5.85 -7.88 7.73
N GLU A 100 6.58 -8.34 6.74
CA GLU A 100 7.87 -9.01 6.92
C GLU A 100 8.95 -8.28 6.13
N VAL A 101 10.15 -8.23 6.68
CA VAL A 101 11.34 -7.70 6.01
C VAL A 101 12.20 -8.86 5.59
N MET A 102 12.43 -9.00 4.29
CA MET A 102 13.19 -10.13 3.73
C MET A 102 14.04 -9.68 2.54
N ASP A 103 14.94 -10.54 2.09
CA ASP A 103 15.72 -10.30 0.87
C ASP A 103 14.82 -10.21 -0.37
N ILE A 104 15.21 -9.39 -1.36
CA ILE A 104 14.40 -9.13 -2.56
C ILE A 104 14.13 -10.40 -3.39
N GLU A 105 15.07 -11.33 -3.45
CA GLU A 105 14.89 -12.57 -4.20
C GLU A 105 13.95 -13.53 -3.45
N GLU A 106 14.03 -13.59 -2.14
CA GLU A 106 13.09 -14.31 -1.28
C GLU A 106 11.68 -13.72 -1.38
N ALA A 107 11.57 -12.39 -1.35
CA ALA A 107 10.29 -11.69 -1.52
C ALA A 107 9.63 -12.01 -2.86
N LYS A 108 10.38 -12.08 -3.97
CA LYS A 108 9.85 -12.45 -5.29
C LYS A 108 9.29 -13.87 -5.30
N LEU A 109 9.97 -14.81 -4.67
CA LEU A 109 9.52 -16.21 -4.58
C LEU A 109 8.26 -16.34 -3.71
N THR A 110 8.24 -15.61 -2.59
CA THR A 110 7.12 -15.59 -1.66
C THR A 110 5.88 -14.95 -2.29
N LEU A 111 6.04 -13.82 -2.98
CA LEU A 111 4.94 -13.17 -3.71
C LEU A 111 4.27 -14.12 -4.71
N PHE A 112 5.02 -14.98 -5.38
CA PHE A 112 4.46 -15.96 -6.32
C PHE A 112 3.60 -17.01 -5.62
N SER A 113 3.89 -17.34 -4.36
CA SER A 113 3.14 -18.29 -3.53
C SER A 113 1.93 -17.64 -2.85
N PHE A 114 2.01 -16.39 -2.45
CA PHE A 114 1.01 -15.68 -1.65
C PHE A 114 -0.14 -15.04 -2.45
N PHE A 115 -0.01 -14.86 -3.75
CA PHE A 115 -1.14 -14.41 -4.59
C PHE A 115 -2.33 -15.38 -4.59
N ILE A 116 -2.14 -16.58 -4.07
CA ILE A 116 -3.20 -17.59 -3.90
C ILE A 116 -3.89 -17.45 -2.53
N ASP A 117 -3.23 -16.88 -1.52
CA ASP A 117 -3.67 -16.81 -0.12
C ASP A 117 -3.63 -15.38 0.45
N CYS A 118 -4.08 -14.38 -0.28
CA CYS A 118 -4.41 -13.01 0.15
C CYS A 118 -3.60 -12.44 1.35
N SER A 119 -2.28 -12.66 1.38
CA SER A 119 -1.38 -12.04 2.34
C SER A 119 -0.61 -10.91 1.67
N ILE A 120 -0.59 -9.72 2.29
CA ILE A 120 0.09 -8.55 1.75
C ILE A 120 1.50 -8.50 2.33
N ILE A 121 2.50 -8.67 1.47
CA ILE A 121 3.90 -8.48 1.82
C ILE A 121 4.35 -7.11 1.29
N THR A 122 4.88 -6.28 2.16
CA THR A 122 5.56 -5.05 1.78
C THR A 122 7.07 -5.24 1.94
N SER A 123 7.81 -5.24 0.84
CA SER A 123 9.27 -5.17 0.90
C SER A 123 9.69 -3.72 1.06
N SER A 124 10.40 -3.38 2.12
CA SER A 124 11.11 -2.11 2.24
C SER A 124 12.58 -2.36 1.96
N SER A 125 13.07 -1.91 0.81
CA SER A 125 14.51 -1.75 0.60
C SER A 125 14.98 -0.50 1.38
N LEU A 126 15.96 -0.69 2.25
CA LEU A 126 16.74 0.36 2.89
C LEU A 126 17.66 1.04 1.87
#